data_27d0e060f813c1cb552635f98c7c87d3
#
_entry.id   27d0e060f813c1cb552635f98c7c87d3
#
_cell.length_a   1.000
_cell.length_b   1.000
_cell.length_c   1.000
_cell.angle_alpha   90.00
_cell.angle_beta   90.00
_cell.angle_gamma   90.00
#
_symmetry.space_group_name_H-M   'P 1'
#
loop_
_entity.id
_entity.type
_entity.pdbx_description
1 polymer ?
#
loop_
_entity_poly.entity_id
_entity_poly.type
_entity_poly.pdbx_seq_one_letter_code
_entity_poly.pdbx_strand_id
1 'polypeptide(L)' 'MLKVIQENEVVYSFESSHPLTFDIHYHDGTQIVDAFAKKTIASLEATLKPEIVQEYCMTWSNHQPQAVQLKYQFQINVK' A
#
# COMPACT_ATOMS: atom_id res chain seq x y z
N MET A 1 7.57 3.09 -4.37
CA MET A 1 7.32 2.34 -3.10
C MET A 1 7.29 3.29 -1.93
N LEU A 2 6.32 3.14 -1.05
CA LEU A 2 6.18 3.94 0.15
C LEU A 2 6.31 3.03 1.37
N LYS A 3 7.13 3.45 2.35
CA LYS A 3 7.36 2.70 3.59
C LYS A 3 6.69 3.40 4.75
N VAL A 4 5.95 2.64 5.56
CA VAL A 4 5.26 3.14 6.74
C VAL A 4 5.58 2.22 7.91
N ILE A 5 6.12 2.80 9.00
CA ILE A 5 6.35 2.08 10.25
C ILE A 5 5.19 2.42 11.17
N GLN A 6 4.31 1.44 11.42
CA GLN A 6 3.07 1.72 12.11
C GLN A 6 2.68 0.66 13.12
N GLU A 7 2.10 1.11 14.23
CA GLU A 7 1.34 0.31 15.18
C GLU A 7 -0.11 0.76 15.27
N ASN A 8 -0.45 1.91 14.64
CA ASN A 8 -1.79 2.48 14.62
C ASN A 8 -2.45 2.20 13.27
N GLU A 9 -3.79 2.35 13.23
CA GLU A 9 -4.51 2.21 11.97
C GLU A 9 -4.12 3.31 11.00
N VAL A 10 -3.98 2.94 9.74
CA VAL A 10 -3.72 3.87 8.65
C VAL A 10 -4.89 3.80 7.66
N VAL A 11 -5.62 4.90 7.55
CA VAL A 11 -6.64 5.05 6.51
C VAL A 11 -5.93 5.58 5.28
N TYR A 12 -6.04 4.87 4.18
CA TYR A 12 -5.36 5.27 2.95
C TYR A 12 -6.30 5.18 1.77
N SER A 13 -6.02 6.00 0.77
CA SER A 13 -6.72 5.95 -0.50
C SER A 13 -5.76 6.32 -1.62
N PHE A 14 -6.02 5.80 -2.80
CA PHE A 14 -5.30 6.23 -3.99
C PHE A 14 -6.20 6.15 -5.21
N GLU A 15 -5.84 6.92 -6.23
CA GLU A 15 -6.41 6.79 -7.57
C GLU A 15 -5.32 7.01 -8.60
N SER A 16 -5.43 6.33 -9.71
CA SER A 16 -4.48 6.44 -10.80
C SER A 16 -5.23 6.61 -12.13
N SER A 17 -4.53 7.19 -13.11
CA SER A 17 -5.10 7.42 -14.45
C SER A 17 -5.37 6.10 -15.18
N HIS A 18 -4.65 5.03 -14.83
CA HIS A 18 -4.81 3.68 -15.38
C HIS A 18 -4.58 2.67 -14.25
N PRO A 19 -5.09 1.44 -14.35
CA PRO A 19 -4.88 0.44 -13.30
C PRO A 19 -3.39 0.16 -13.06
N LEU A 20 -3.03 0.10 -11.78
CA LEU A 20 -1.70 -0.26 -11.31
C LEU A 20 -1.80 -1.52 -10.46
N THR A 21 -0.73 -2.30 -10.42
CA THR A 21 -0.65 -3.42 -9.48
C THR A 21 -0.22 -2.89 -8.13
N PHE A 22 -1.09 -3.04 -7.14
CA PHE A 22 -0.89 -2.52 -5.80
C PHE A 22 -0.78 -3.66 -4.79
N ASP A 23 0.16 -3.54 -3.85
CA ASP A 23 0.24 -4.43 -2.70
C ASP A 23 0.77 -3.70 -1.47
N ILE A 24 0.53 -4.30 -0.30
CA ILE A 24 1.14 -3.90 0.96
C ILE A 24 1.81 -5.13 1.53
N HIS A 25 3.09 -5.02 1.84
CA HIS A 25 3.85 -6.15 2.38
C HIS A 25 4.84 -5.67 3.44
N TYR A 26 5.34 -6.61 4.22
CA TYR A 26 6.46 -6.37 5.14
C TYR A 26 7.43 -7.55 5.08
N HIS A 27 8.65 -7.30 5.52
CA HIS A 27 9.69 -8.31 5.54
C HIS A 27 9.82 -8.87 6.96
N ASP A 28 9.73 -10.19 7.09
CA ASP A 28 9.93 -10.91 8.35
C ASP A 28 11.10 -11.87 8.16
N GLY A 29 12.31 -11.42 8.57
CA GLY A 29 13.54 -12.14 8.29
C GLY A 29 13.78 -12.24 6.79
N THR A 30 13.78 -13.46 6.25
CA THR A 30 13.95 -13.71 4.82
C THR A 30 12.61 -13.84 4.08
N GLN A 31 11.48 -13.72 4.80
CA GLN A 31 10.17 -13.89 4.23
C GLN A 31 9.53 -12.55 3.93
N ILE A 32 8.69 -12.53 2.88
CA ILE A 32 7.85 -11.40 2.54
C ILE A 32 6.42 -11.80 2.86
N VAL A 33 5.76 -11.01 3.72
CA VAL A 33 4.38 -11.28 4.14
C VAL A 33 3.47 -10.20 3.57
N ASP A 34 2.43 -10.60 2.85
CA ASP A 34 1.48 -9.67 2.26
C ASP A 34 0.39 -9.30 3.28
N ALA A 35 0.33 -8.02 3.64
CA ALA A 35 -0.80 -7.48 4.42
C ALA A 35 -2.00 -7.20 3.50
N PHE A 36 -1.73 -6.90 2.23
CA PHE A 36 -2.74 -6.76 1.18
C PHE A 36 -2.18 -7.42 -0.07
N ALA A 37 -2.83 -8.47 -0.54
CA ALA A 37 -2.37 -9.23 -1.70
C ALA A 37 -2.40 -8.38 -2.97
N LYS A 38 -1.49 -8.66 -3.89
CA LYS A 38 -1.38 -7.94 -5.16
C LYS A 38 -2.71 -7.90 -5.91
N LYS A 39 -3.10 -6.71 -6.35
CA LYS A 39 -4.33 -6.51 -7.12
C LYS A 39 -4.12 -5.37 -8.12
N THR A 40 -4.56 -5.58 -9.34
CA THR A 40 -4.49 -4.55 -10.38
C THR A 40 -5.77 -3.74 -10.36
N ILE A 41 -5.67 -2.49 -9.91
CA ILE A 41 -6.82 -1.61 -9.72
C ILE A 41 -6.42 -0.15 -9.97
N ALA A 42 -7.39 0.68 -10.35
CA ALA A 42 -7.18 2.11 -10.60
C ALA A 42 -7.46 2.97 -9.36
N SER A 43 -8.17 2.44 -8.38
CA SER A 43 -8.48 3.18 -7.16
C SER A 43 -8.77 2.22 -6.01
N LEU A 44 -8.48 2.69 -4.80
CA LEU A 44 -8.76 1.93 -3.58
C LEU A 44 -8.88 2.89 -2.42
N GLU A 45 -9.86 2.63 -1.55
CA GLU A 45 -9.99 3.31 -0.26
C GLU A 45 -10.12 2.23 0.80
N ALA A 46 -9.21 2.20 1.76
CA ALA A 46 -9.14 1.12 2.74
C ALA A 46 -8.43 1.56 4.02
N THR A 47 -8.44 0.68 5.01
CA THR A 47 -7.76 0.88 6.28
C THR A 47 -6.79 -0.26 6.51
N LEU A 48 -5.53 0.06 6.77
CA LEU A 48 -4.54 -0.89 7.21
C LEU A 48 -4.59 -0.98 8.73
N LYS A 49 -4.84 -2.17 9.25
CA LYS A 49 -4.86 -2.46 10.69
C LYS A 49 -3.67 -3.36 11.02
N PRO A 50 -2.52 -2.78 11.38
CA PRO A 50 -1.35 -3.60 11.65
C PRO A 50 -1.54 -4.41 12.93
N GLU A 51 -1.28 -5.72 12.84
CA GLU A 51 -1.32 -6.61 14.00
C GLU A 51 -0.02 -6.56 14.81
N ILE A 52 1.06 -6.17 14.15
CA ILE A 52 2.39 -6.05 14.77
C ILE A 52 3.02 -4.74 14.34
N VAL A 53 3.92 -4.22 15.18
CA VAL A 53 4.74 -3.06 14.82
C VAL A 53 5.74 -3.51 13.77
N GLN A 54 5.63 -2.97 12.56
CA GLN A 54 6.45 -3.38 11.43
C GLN A 54 6.56 -2.26 10.41
N GLU A 55 7.58 -2.32 9.57
CA GLU A 55 7.72 -1.43 8.43
C GLU A 55 6.93 -2.01 7.26
N TYR A 56 5.81 -1.38 6.93
CA TYR A 56 4.95 -1.80 5.82
C TYR A 56 5.36 -1.08 4.55
N CYS A 57 5.45 -1.82 3.46
CA CYS A 57 5.77 -1.28 2.14
C CYS A 57 4.51 -1.27 1.27
N MET A 58 4.11 -0.09 0.82
CA MET A 58 3.04 0.07 -0.17
C MET A 58 3.69 0.22 -1.54
N THR A 59 3.34 -0.65 -2.46
CA THR A 59 3.98 -0.72 -3.77
C THR A 59 2.94 -0.60 -4.88
N TRP A 60 3.20 0.30 -5.82
CA TRP A 60 2.43 0.45 -7.05
C TRP A 60 3.36 0.13 -8.21
N SER A 61 2.95 -0.82 -9.04
CA SER A 61 3.73 -1.24 -10.20
C SER A 61 2.98 -0.92 -11.49
N ASN A 62 3.65 -0.22 -12.41
CA ASN A 62 3.10 0.11 -13.71
C ASN A 62 3.66 -0.88 -14.74
N HIS A 63 2.78 -1.73 -15.26
CA HIS A 63 3.13 -2.71 -16.28
C HIS A 63 2.73 -2.25 -17.69
N GLN A 64 2.35 -0.98 -17.84
CA GLN A 64 1.93 -0.40 -19.11
C GLN A 64 3.10 0.37 -19.73
N PRO A 65 3.12 0.52 -21.08
CA PRO A 65 4.22 1.22 -21.75
C PRO A 65 4.19 2.74 -21.57
N GLN A 66 3.15 3.28 -20.98
CA GLN A 66 2.96 4.72 -20.80
C GLN A 66 3.04 5.11 -19.34
N ALA A 67 3.36 6.38 -19.08
CA ALA A 67 3.37 6.92 -17.73
C ALA A 67 1.95 6.97 -17.15
N VAL A 68 1.82 6.67 -15.87
CA VAL A 68 0.55 6.69 -15.14
C VAL A 68 0.65 7.71 -14.01
N GLN A 69 -0.37 8.56 -13.88
CA GLN A 69 -0.46 9.49 -12.76
C GLN A 69 -1.07 8.78 -11.56
N LEU A 70 -0.47 8.99 -10.39
CA LEU A 70 -0.91 8.41 -9.13
C LEU A 70 -1.11 9.50 -8.09
N LYS A 71 -2.27 9.52 -7.47
CA LYS A 71 -2.56 10.37 -6.31
C LYS A 71 -2.87 9.48 -5.12
N TYR A 72 -2.31 9.78 -3.97
CA TYR A 72 -2.56 9.01 -2.75
C TYR A 72 -2.66 9.90 -1.54
N GLN A 73 -3.34 9.41 -0.51
CA GLN A 73 -3.52 10.09 0.77
C GLN A 73 -3.43 9.09 1.91
N PHE A 74 -2.93 9.54 3.06
CA PHE A 74 -2.86 8.75 4.27
C PHE A 74 -3.35 9.56 5.45
N GLN A 75 -4.01 8.87 6.38
CA GLN A 75 -4.34 9.41 7.68
C GLN A 75 -4.05 8.34 8.73
N ILE A 76 -3.26 8.70 9.73
CA ILE A 76 -2.92 7.81 10.83
C ILE A 76 -3.86 8.10 11.98
N ASN A 77 -4.59 7.07 12.42
CA ASN A 77 -5.48 7.18 13.57
C ASN A 77 -4.73 6.75 14.82
N VAL A 78 -4.44 7.70 15.70
CA VAL A 78 -3.76 7.44 16.97
C VAL A 78 -4.80 7.00 17.99
N LYS A 79 -4.52 5.89 18.64
CA LYS A 79 -5.39 5.37 19.69
C LYS A 79 -5.06 5.97 21.04
#